data_7c2aec224475a1de6b44d5cd47d890ee
#
_entry.id   7c2aec224475a1de6b44d5cd47d890ee
#
_cell.length_a   1.000
_cell.length_b   1.000
_cell.length_c   1.000
_cell.angle_alpha   90.00
_cell.angle_beta   90.00
_cell.angle_gamma   90.00
#
_symmetry.space_group_name_H-M   'P 1'
#
loop_
_entity.id
_entity.type
_entity.pdbx_description
1 polymer ?
#
loop_
_entity_poly.entity_id
_entity_poly.type
_entity_poly.pdbx_seq_one_letter_code
_entity_poly.pdbx_strand_id
1 'polypeptide(L)'
;MTETQTAPLTDTRIMPVIHTLFRRELRLVGGLLRSVTAGDTARAAVVADHLDLVGTVLHHHHTAEDDLLWPLLLERVPDDLAPIVHLMESQHGRVEQLLGDITPLLAHWRRTAAAAERDAMAQLYDELYVALAEHLDAEEQRLLPIAARSMTQQEWERMGEVARAGTPEGQQFVVLGMIAYDGGPEGVALLMHGAPPPVRWLVPRLGTRAYRRHALRVYGTATP
;
A
#
# COMPACT_ATOMS: atom_id res chain seq x y z
N MET A 1 22.01 -39.60 10.83
CA MET A 1 22.02 -38.39 10.03
C MET A 1 20.56 -38.04 9.75
N THR A 2 19.99 -37.18 10.59
CA THR A 2 18.62 -36.67 10.43
C THR A 2 18.67 -35.59 9.36
N GLU A 3 18.09 -35.83 8.19
CA GLU A 3 17.81 -34.78 7.21
C GLU A 3 16.92 -33.73 7.89
N THR A 4 17.48 -32.55 8.05
CA THR A 4 16.70 -31.36 8.45
C THR A 4 15.83 -31.04 7.25
N GLN A 5 14.59 -31.51 7.27
CA GLN A 5 13.56 -31.15 6.31
C GLN A 5 13.32 -29.65 6.50
N THR A 6 13.92 -28.82 5.66
CA THR A 6 13.63 -27.39 5.61
C THR A 6 12.15 -27.24 5.27
N ALA A 7 11.39 -26.63 6.18
CA ALA A 7 10.00 -26.29 5.92
C ALA A 7 9.89 -25.49 4.63
N PRO A 8 8.82 -25.66 3.83
CA PRO A 8 8.64 -24.89 2.61
C PRO A 8 8.61 -23.40 2.97
N LEU A 9 9.37 -22.59 2.24
CA LEU A 9 9.40 -21.15 2.40
C LEU A 9 8.04 -20.57 2.04
N THR A 10 7.58 -19.62 2.85
CA THR A 10 6.37 -18.83 2.54
C THR A 10 6.63 -17.95 1.31
N ASP A 11 5.66 -17.88 0.42
CA ASP A 11 5.75 -17.05 -0.78
C ASP A 11 5.40 -15.59 -0.46
N THR A 12 6.42 -14.76 -0.25
CA THR A 12 6.29 -13.33 0.08
C THR A 12 6.30 -12.42 -1.15
N ARG A 13 6.40 -12.95 -2.39
CA ARG A 13 6.59 -12.17 -3.63
C ARG A 13 5.45 -11.19 -3.94
N ILE A 14 4.29 -11.38 -3.35
CA ILE A 14 3.17 -10.45 -3.53
C ILE A 14 3.43 -9.10 -2.85
N MET A 15 4.23 -9.04 -1.78
CA MET A 15 4.48 -7.81 -1.02
C MET A 15 5.16 -6.72 -1.87
N PRO A 16 6.30 -6.97 -2.54
CA PRO A 16 6.88 -5.97 -3.43
C PRO A 16 5.93 -5.49 -4.54
N VAL A 17 5.00 -6.34 -5.00
CA VAL A 17 3.99 -5.95 -5.98
C VAL A 17 2.99 -4.95 -5.40
N ILE A 18 2.58 -5.14 -4.13
CA ILE A 18 1.72 -4.19 -3.41
C ILE A 18 2.49 -2.88 -3.17
N HIS A 19 3.75 -2.95 -2.79
CA HIS A 19 4.61 -1.79 -2.56
C HIS A 19 4.78 -0.90 -3.80
N THR A 20 4.81 -1.47 -5.00
CA THR A 20 4.88 -0.65 -6.23
C THR A 20 3.68 0.28 -6.38
N LEU A 21 2.48 -0.14 -5.95
CA LEU A 21 1.30 0.72 -5.90
C LEU A 21 1.59 1.95 -5.03
N PHE A 22 2.04 1.77 -3.79
CA PHE A 22 2.27 2.88 -2.86
C PHE A 22 3.38 3.81 -3.37
N ARG A 23 4.50 3.26 -3.87
CA ARG A 23 5.58 4.06 -4.47
C ARG A 23 5.07 4.92 -5.63
N ARG A 24 4.26 4.36 -6.53
CA ARG A 24 3.70 5.09 -7.66
C ARG A 24 2.74 6.19 -7.21
N GLU A 25 1.75 5.83 -6.39
CA GLU A 25 0.71 6.76 -5.98
C GLU A 25 1.31 7.95 -5.24
N LEU A 26 2.18 7.73 -4.24
CA LEU A 26 2.78 8.84 -3.50
C LEU A 26 3.73 9.69 -4.35
N ARG A 27 4.46 9.09 -5.28
CA ARG A 27 5.32 9.84 -6.23
C ARG A 27 4.51 10.81 -7.09
N LEU A 28 3.27 10.49 -7.40
CA LEU A 28 2.41 11.31 -8.26
C LEU A 28 1.67 12.43 -7.50
N VAL A 29 1.59 12.35 -6.17
CA VAL A 29 0.77 13.27 -5.35
C VAL A 29 1.15 14.73 -5.56
N GLY A 30 2.43 15.08 -5.51
CA GLY A 30 2.87 16.47 -5.64
C GLY A 30 2.41 17.11 -6.95
N GLY A 31 2.52 16.38 -8.07
CA GLY A 31 2.02 16.83 -9.39
C GLY A 31 0.50 16.92 -9.42
N LEU A 32 -0.18 15.93 -8.83
CA LEU A 32 -1.64 15.86 -8.77
C LEU A 32 -2.23 17.04 -7.99
N LEU A 33 -1.71 17.33 -6.80
CA LEU A 33 -2.13 18.47 -5.98
C LEU A 33 -1.92 19.78 -6.74
N ARG A 34 -0.73 20.03 -7.30
CA ARG A 34 -0.42 21.26 -8.04
C ARG A 34 -1.25 21.45 -9.31
N SER A 35 -1.83 20.36 -9.85
CA SER A 35 -2.74 20.44 -11.01
C SER A 35 -4.11 21.04 -10.68
N VAL A 36 -4.47 21.14 -9.39
CA VAL A 36 -5.76 21.70 -8.97
C VAL A 36 -5.67 23.23 -8.94
N THR A 37 -6.52 23.89 -9.71
CA THR A 37 -6.63 25.35 -9.69
C THR A 37 -7.15 25.83 -8.34
N ALA A 38 -6.59 26.92 -7.81
CA ALA A 38 -7.06 27.50 -6.55
C ALA A 38 -8.55 27.85 -6.64
N GLY A 39 -9.32 27.41 -5.63
CA GLY A 39 -10.77 27.58 -5.57
C GLY A 39 -11.58 26.54 -6.34
N ASP A 40 -10.95 25.63 -7.10
CA ASP A 40 -11.67 24.52 -7.76
C ASP A 40 -11.93 23.39 -6.75
N THR A 41 -12.94 23.59 -5.93
CA THR A 41 -13.34 22.64 -4.87
C THR A 41 -13.89 21.32 -5.44
N ALA A 42 -14.47 21.35 -6.66
CA ALA A 42 -14.96 20.14 -7.30
C ALA A 42 -13.78 19.23 -7.69
N ARG A 43 -12.71 19.80 -8.25
CA ARG A 43 -11.50 19.07 -8.59
C ARG A 43 -10.74 18.64 -7.31
N ALA A 44 -10.65 19.53 -6.32
CA ALA A 44 -10.04 19.23 -5.02
C ALA A 44 -10.70 18.03 -4.34
N ALA A 45 -12.04 17.94 -4.37
CA ALA A 45 -12.76 16.79 -3.83
C ALA A 45 -12.37 15.47 -4.52
N VAL A 46 -12.24 15.45 -5.85
CA VAL A 46 -11.82 14.24 -6.59
C VAL A 46 -10.42 13.79 -6.20
N VAL A 47 -9.49 14.74 -6.05
CA VAL A 47 -8.12 14.45 -5.65
C VAL A 47 -8.08 13.98 -4.19
N ALA A 48 -8.81 14.66 -3.30
CA ALA A 48 -8.88 14.30 -1.89
C ALA A 48 -9.47 12.89 -1.67
N ASP A 49 -10.55 12.52 -2.39
CA ASP A 49 -11.13 11.17 -2.34
C ASP A 49 -10.11 10.09 -2.71
N HIS A 50 -9.26 10.38 -3.69
CA HIS A 50 -8.22 9.46 -4.09
C HIS A 50 -7.10 9.35 -3.05
N LEU A 51 -6.65 10.48 -2.49
CA LEU A 51 -5.61 10.50 -1.47
C LEU A 51 -6.09 9.84 -0.16
N ASP A 52 -7.35 10.03 0.23
CA ASP A 52 -7.98 9.31 1.35
C ASP A 52 -7.99 7.80 1.09
N LEU A 53 -8.32 7.35 -0.14
CA LEU A 53 -8.29 5.94 -0.48
C LEU A 53 -6.87 5.36 -0.33
N VAL A 54 -5.86 6.02 -0.90
CA VAL A 54 -4.47 5.55 -0.82
C VAL A 54 -3.98 5.52 0.62
N GLY A 55 -4.25 6.59 1.41
CA GLY A 55 -3.88 6.65 2.83
C GLY A 55 -4.57 5.57 3.65
N THR A 56 -5.85 5.30 3.41
CA THR A 56 -6.60 4.22 4.10
C THR A 56 -6.01 2.85 3.79
N VAL A 57 -5.72 2.57 2.52
CA VAL A 57 -5.13 1.27 2.12
C VAL A 57 -3.73 1.09 2.73
N LEU A 58 -2.92 2.15 2.76
CA LEU A 58 -1.59 2.14 3.39
C LEU A 58 -1.70 1.90 4.90
N HIS A 59 -2.58 2.62 5.59
CA HIS A 59 -2.81 2.44 7.01
C HIS A 59 -3.19 1.00 7.36
N HIS A 60 -4.15 0.40 6.64
CA HIS A 60 -4.54 -0.98 6.90
C HIS A 60 -3.48 -2.02 6.52
N HIS A 61 -2.62 -1.71 5.55
CA HIS A 61 -1.46 -2.52 5.21
C HIS A 61 -0.50 -2.57 6.39
N HIS A 62 -0.05 -1.43 6.91
CA HIS A 62 0.83 -1.35 8.07
C HIS A 62 0.18 -1.92 9.35
N THR A 63 -1.10 -1.62 9.61
CA THR A 63 -1.80 -2.18 10.77
C THR A 63 -1.82 -3.72 10.75
N ALA A 64 -2.01 -4.34 9.58
CA ALA A 64 -1.98 -5.79 9.48
C ALA A 64 -0.58 -6.38 9.77
N GLU A 65 0.47 -5.67 9.45
CA GLU A 65 1.85 -6.03 9.77
C GLU A 65 2.16 -5.82 11.25
N ASP A 66 1.75 -4.68 11.82
CA ASP A 66 1.90 -4.38 13.24
C ASP A 66 1.19 -5.41 14.12
N ASP A 67 -0.01 -5.83 13.72
CA ASP A 67 -0.83 -6.75 14.50
C ASP A 67 -0.43 -8.23 14.33
N LEU A 68 0.06 -8.63 13.15
CA LEU A 68 0.23 -10.03 12.80
C LEU A 68 1.67 -10.43 12.41
N LEU A 69 2.45 -9.54 11.81
CA LEU A 69 3.79 -9.87 11.32
C LEU A 69 4.85 -9.66 12.42
N TRP A 70 4.91 -8.46 13.01
CA TRP A 70 5.94 -8.15 14.00
C TRP A 70 5.88 -9.05 15.24
N PRO A 71 4.72 -9.30 15.88
CA PRO A 71 4.64 -10.16 17.04
C PRO A 71 5.13 -11.58 16.75
N LEU A 72 4.76 -12.14 15.59
CA LEU A 72 5.20 -13.48 15.19
C LEU A 72 6.71 -13.55 14.92
N LEU A 73 7.27 -12.52 14.29
CA LEU A 73 8.71 -12.50 14.02
C LEU A 73 9.51 -12.35 15.30
N LEU A 74 9.12 -11.45 16.22
CA LEU A 74 9.78 -11.28 17.52
C LEU A 74 9.75 -12.54 18.38
N GLU A 75 8.69 -13.36 18.26
CA GLU A 75 8.61 -14.65 18.95
C GLU A 75 9.56 -15.72 18.36
N ARG A 76 9.82 -15.67 17.05
CA ARG A 76 10.45 -16.77 16.30
C ARG A 76 11.86 -16.50 15.84
N VAL A 77 12.26 -15.24 15.73
CA VAL A 77 13.60 -14.90 15.26
C VAL A 77 14.59 -14.85 16.41
N PRO A 78 15.87 -15.12 16.15
CA PRO A 78 16.94 -14.92 17.14
C PRO A 78 17.05 -13.45 17.56
N ASP A 79 17.52 -13.20 18.78
CA ASP A 79 17.63 -11.86 19.38
C ASP A 79 18.43 -10.86 18.53
N ASP A 80 19.41 -11.33 17.76
CA ASP A 80 20.22 -10.49 16.86
C ASP A 80 19.45 -9.95 15.64
N LEU A 81 18.29 -10.52 15.32
CA LEU A 81 17.39 -10.03 14.26
C LEU A 81 16.29 -9.09 14.78
N ALA A 82 16.00 -9.10 16.08
CA ALA A 82 14.98 -8.24 16.68
C ALA A 82 15.18 -6.73 16.36
N PRO A 83 16.40 -6.17 16.29
CA PRO A 83 16.60 -4.77 15.90
C PRO A 83 16.06 -4.43 14.51
N ILE A 84 15.96 -5.40 13.59
CA ILE A 84 15.37 -5.16 12.26
C ILE A 84 13.87 -4.95 12.38
N VAL A 85 13.20 -5.76 13.20
CA VAL A 85 11.75 -5.64 13.45
C VAL A 85 11.45 -4.30 14.11
N HIS A 86 12.19 -3.93 15.16
CA HIS A 86 12.01 -2.63 15.83
C HIS A 86 12.29 -1.43 14.92
N LEU A 87 13.19 -1.57 13.93
CA LEU A 87 13.36 -0.54 12.91
C LEU A 87 12.08 -0.38 12.08
N MET A 88 11.44 -1.47 11.66
CA MET A 88 10.18 -1.41 10.89
C MET A 88 9.08 -0.73 11.71
N GLU A 89 8.88 -1.13 12.96
CA GLU A 89 7.91 -0.50 13.88
C GLU A 89 8.15 1.02 14.00
N SER A 90 9.40 1.46 14.13
CA SER A 90 9.77 2.88 14.20
C SER A 90 9.44 3.62 12.90
N GLN A 91 9.68 2.99 11.74
CA GLN A 91 9.38 3.58 10.43
C GLN A 91 7.86 3.67 10.20
N HIS A 92 7.07 2.66 10.62
CA HIS A 92 5.61 2.74 10.63
C HIS A 92 5.12 3.92 11.45
N GLY A 93 5.64 4.10 12.68
CA GLY A 93 5.30 5.26 13.52
C GLY A 93 5.55 6.60 12.84
N ARG A 94 6.61 6.71 12.03
CA ARG A 94 6.88 7.95 11.26
C ARG A 94 5.87 8.13 10.12
N VAL A 95 5.53 7.08 9.39
CA VAL A 95 4.51 7.13 8.32
C VAL A 95 3.14 7.50 8.88
N GLU A 96 2.72 6.86 9.98
CA GLU A 96 1.45 7.16 10.65
C GLU A 96 1.38 8.61 11.17
N GLN A 97 2.48 9.14 11.71
CA GLN A 97 2.55 10.54 12.12
C GLN A 97 2.29 11.47 10.93
N LEU A 98 2.96 11.23 9.79
CA LEU A 98 2.79 12.06 8.58
C LEU A 98 1.37 11.96 8.02
N LEU A 99 0.77 10.78 7.99
CA LEU A 99 -0.63 10.59 7.59
C LEU A 99 -1.59 11.33 8.56
N GLY A 100 -1.31 11.30 9.86
CA GLY A 100 -2.05 12.03 10.88
C GLY A 100 -1.99 13.55 10.68
N ASP A 101 -0.85 14.09 10.29
CA ASP A 101 -0.67 15.52 9.99
C ASP A 101 -1.37 15.92 8.68
N ILE A 102 -1.36 15.06 7.68
CA ILE A 102 -1.98 15.28 6.36
C ILE A 102 -3.52 15.25 6.44
N THR A 103 -4.09 14.30 7.16
CA THR A 103 -5.55 14.03 7.16
C THR A 103 -6.41 15.27 7.45
N PRO A 104 -6.16 16.07 8.50
CA PRO A 104 -6.96 17.27 8.77
C PRO A 104 -6.78 18.36 7.70
N LEU A 105 -5.58 18.51 7.14
CA LEU A 105 -5.29 19.45 6.06
C LEU A 105 -6.02 19.06 4.78
N LEU A 106 -6.02 17.79 4.43
CA LEU A 106 -6.72 17.25 3.26
C LEU A 106 -8.24 17.46 3.39
N ALA A 107 -8.81 17.18 4.56
CA ALA A 107 -10.22 17.41 4.84
C ALA A 107 -10.61 18.89 4.75
N HIS A 108 -9.72 19.81 5.13
CA HIS A 108 -9.95 21.24 4.99
C HIS A 108 -9.81 21.70 3.54
N TRP A 109 -8.69 21.33 2.88
CA TRP A 109 -8.40 21.68 1.50
C TRP A 109 -9.47 21.19 0.50
N ARG A 110 -10.05 20.04 0.73
CA ARG A 110 -11.20 19.52 -0.05
C ARG A 110 -12.33 20.55 -0.21
N ARG A 111 -12.53 21.43 0.79
CA ARG A 111 -13.60 22.42 0.82
C ARG A 111 -13.18 23.80 0.32
N THR A 112 -11.89 24.10 0.35
CA THR A 112 -11.35 25.43 0.04
C THR A 112 -10.61 25.49 -1.28
N ALA A 113 -9.93 24.40 -1.64
CA ALA A 113 -8.95 24.35 -2.72
C ALA A 113 -7.92 25.50 -2.65
N ALA A 114 -7.55 25.94 -1.43
CA ALA A 114 -6.64 27.05 -1.24
C ALA A 114 -5.22 26.68 -1.65
N ALA A 115 -4.55 27.57 -2.38
CA ALA A 115 -3.22 27.31 -2.93
C ALA A 115 -2.16 27.07 -1.84
N ALA A 116 -2.20 27.87 -0.75
CA ALA A 116 -1.24 27.73 0.35
C ALA A 116 -1.34 26.38 1.06
N GLU A 117 -2.57 25.89 1.26
CA GLU A 117 -2.83 24.57 1.88
C GLU A 117 -2.37 23.44 0.95
N ARG A 118 -2.67 23.56 -0.35
CA ARG A 118 -2.19 22.63 -1.38
C ARG A 118 -0.67 22.48 -1.35
N ASP A 119 0.04 23.61 -1.30
CA ASP A 119 1.51 23.64 -1.38
C ASP A 119 2.13 23.09 -0.07
N ALA A 120 1.51 23.36 1.10
CA ALA A 120 1.92 22.76 2.37
C ALA A 120 1.69 21.23 2.38
N MET A 121 0.53 20.77 1.89
CA MET A 121 0.29 19.32 1.77
C MET A 121 1.25 18.64 0.81
N ALA A 122 1.59 19.29 -0.31
CA ALA A 122 2.56 18.71 -1.25
C ALA A 122 3.92 18.44 -0.59
N GLN A 123 4.38 19.33 0.31
CA GLN A 123 5.60 19.12 1.07
C GLN A 123 5.50 17.93 2.04
N LEU A 124 4.39 17.80 2.77
CA LEU A 124 4.15 16.66 3.66
C LEU A 124 4.09 15.33 2.89
N TYR A 125 3.49 15.32 1.71
CA TYR A 125 3.47 14.13 0.86
C TYR A 125 4.85 13.80 0.27
N ASP A 126 5.69 14.81 -0.03
CA ASP A 126 7.07 14.57 -0.44
C ASP A 126 7.88 13.93 0.71
N GLU A 127 7.67 14.38 1.98
CA GLU A 127 8.25 13.75 3.17
C GLU A 127 7.73 12.33 3.39
N LEU A 128 6.42 12.12 3.25
CA LEU A 128 5.79 10.81 3.36
C LEU A 128 6.34 9.84 2.32
N TYR A 129 6.54 10.29 1.08
CA TYR A 129 7.11 9.46 0.03
C TYR A 129 8.53 8.99 0.38
N VAL A 130 9.39 9.90 0.90
CA VAL A 130 10.75 9.55 1.31
C VAL A 130 10.72 8.54 2.45
N ALA A 131 9.96 8.83 3.51
CA ALA A 131 9.86 7.95 4.67
C ALA A 131 9.33 6.55 4.29
N LEU A 132 8.30 6.50 3.46
CA LEU A 132 7.74 5.24 3.00
C LEU A 132 8.71 4.49 2.07
N ALA A 133 9.39 5.16 1.14
CA ALA A 133 10.34 4.50 0.25
C ALA A 133 11.48 3.82 1.03
N GLU A 134 12.03 4.51 2.05
CA GLU A 134 13.05 3.95 2.94
C GLU A 134 12.54 2.72 3.70
N HIS A 135 11.30 2.79 4.21
CA HIS A 135 10.66 1.67 4.90
C HIS A 135 10.49 0.47 3.97
N LEU A 136 9.83 0.66 2.82
CA LEU A 136 9.55 -0.42 1.86
C LEU A 136 10.84 -1.08 1.34
N ASP A 137 11.90 -0.30 1.11
CA ASP A 137 13.20 -0.83 0.69
C ASP A 137 13.85 -1.67 1.81
N ALA A 138 13.78 -1.22 3.07
CA ALA A 138 14.30 -1.95 4.20
C ALA A 138 13.51 -3.25 4.45
N GLU A 139 12.20 -3.21 4.34
CA GLU A 139 11.34 -4.38 4.48
C GLU A 139 11.64 -5.41 3.40
N GLU A 140 11.62 -5.02 2.13
CA GLU A 140 11.89 -5.94 1.01
C GLU A 140 13.27 -6.59 1.09
N GLN A 141 14.30 -5.82 1.45
CA GLN A 141 15.68 -6.31 1.44
C GLN A 141 16.05 -7.10 2.70
N ARG A 142 15.50 -6.76 3.85
CA ARG A 142 15.96 -7.25 5.15
C ARG A 142 14.92 -8.11 5.86
N LEU A 143 13.64 -7.74 5.80
CA LEU A 143 12.60 -8.40 6.58
C LEU A 143 11.90 -9.53 5.82
N LEU A 144 11.51 -9.33 4.55
CA LEU A 144 10.80 -10.36 3.78
C LEU A 144 11.59 -11.69 3.67
N PRO A 145 12.93 -11.71 3.54
CA PRO A 145 13.68 -12.97 3.61
C PRO A 145 13.59 -13.68 4.96
N ILE A 146 13.40 -12.93 6.07
CA ILE A 146 13.20 -13.47 7.41
C ILE A 146 11.77 -14.01 7.52
N ALA A 147 10.77 -13.24 7.14
CA ALA A 147 9.36 -13.63 7.14
C ALA A 147 9.14 -14.91 6.32
N ALA A 148 9.73 -15.02 5.14
CA ALA A 148 9.64 -16.19 4.27
C ALA A 148 10.13 -17.50 4.94
N ARG A 149 11.02 -17.43 5.94
CA ARG A 149 11.57 -18.58 6.66
C ARG A 149 10.91 -18.81 8.03
N SER A 150 10.26 -17.78 8.58
CA SER A 150 9.75 -17.78 9.96
C SER A 150 8.23 -17.89 10.03
N MET A 151 7.51 -17.65 8.93
CA MET A 151 6.06 -17.73 8.86
C MET A 151 5.60 -18.94 8.06
N THR A 152 4.40 -19.41 8.37
CA THR A 152 3.67 -20.34 7.51
C THR A 152 2.93 -19.58 6.42
N GLN A 153 2.63 -20.27 5.31
CA GLN A 153 1.82 -19.69 4.23
C GLN A 153 0.44 -19.23 4.71
N GLN A 154 -0.18 -19.97 5.64
CA GLN A 154 -1.49 -19.63 6.21
C GLN A 154 -1.46 -18.33 7.02
N GLU A 155 -0.42 -18.11 7.83
CA GLU A 155 -0.25 -16.85 8.59
C GLU A 155 -0.05 -15.66 7.66
N TRP A 156 0.75 -15.83 6.61
CA TRP A 156 0.97 -14.82 5.58
C TRP A 156 -0.34 -14.45 4.85
N GLU A 157 -1.10 -15.45 4.43
CA GLU A 157 -2.41 -15.25 3.79
C GLU A 157 -3.39 -14.54 4.71
N ARG A 158 -3.40 -14.90 6.00
CA ARG A 158 -4.25 -14.26 7.01
C ARG A 158 -3.93 -12.76 7.16
N MET A 159 -2.67 -12.38 7.20
CA MET A 159 -2.25 -10.97 7.21
C MET A 159 -2.80 -10.24 5.96
N GLY A 160 -2.63 -10.81 4.78
CA GLY A 160 -3.17 -10.25 3.55
C GLY A 160 -4.70 -10.14 3.54
N GLU A 161 -5.44 -11.06 4.19
CA GLU A 161 -6.89 -10.95 4.36
C GLU A 161 -7.28 -9.76 5.24
N VAL A 162 -6.57 -9.56 6.37
CA VAL A 162 -6.81 -8.45 7.29
C VAL A 162 -6.55 -7.12 6.62
N ALA A 163 -5.42 -6.96 5.92
CA ALA A 163 -5.11 -5.76 5.15
C ALA A 163 -6.19 -5.45 4.10
N ARG A 164 -6.64 -6.45 3.35
CA ARG A 164 -7.70 -6.27 2.32
C ARG A 164 -9.06 -5.93 2.91
N ALA A 165 -9.39 -6.44 4.09
CA ALA A 165 -10.66 -6.15 4.77
C ALA A 165 -10.82 -4.67 5.12
N GLY A 166 -9.70 -3.94 5.29
CA GLY A 166 -9.69 -2.49 5.50
C GLY A 166 -9.93 -1.65 4.24
N THR A 167 -10.03 -2.27 3.05
CA THR A 167 -10.34 -1.52 1.83
C THR A 167 -11.77 -0.98 1.88
N PRO A 168 -12.01 0.34 1.68
CA PRO A 168 -13.34 0.92 1.73
C PRO A 168 -14.33 0.25 0.80
N GLU A 169 -15.60 0.17 1.25
CA GLU A 169 -16.67 -0.48 0.48
C GLU A 169 -16.79 0.12 -0.93
N GLY A 170 -16.91 -0.72 -1.93
CA GLY A 170 -17.00 -0.33 -3.34
C GLY A 170 -15.66 0.01 -4.01
N GLN A 171 -14.54 0.08 -3.25
CA GLN A 171 -13.22 0.42 -3.80
C GLN A 171 -12.32 -0.81 -4.07
N GLN A 172 -12.75 -2.01 -3.72
CA GLN A 172 -11.95 -3.24 -3.82
C GLN A 172 -11.43 -3.50 -5.24
N PHE A 173 -12.28 -3.28 -6.25
CA PHE A 173 -11.86 -3.42 -7.65
C PHE A 173 -10.93 -2.31 -8.13
N VAL A 174 -11.01 -1.11 -7.56
CA VAL A 174 -10.09 -0.01 -7.86
C VAL A 174 -8.70 -0.35 -7.32
N VAL A 175 -8.61 -0.73 -6.04
CA VAL A 175 -7.34 -1.12 -5.40
C VAL A 175 -6.73 -2.34 -6.07
N LEU A 176 -7.52 -3.38 -6.35
CA LEU A 176 -7.05 -4.53 -7.13
C LEU A 176 -6.49 -4.12 -8.50
N GLY A 177 -7.17 -3.20 -9.17
CA GLY A 177 -6.73 -2.68 -10.47
C GLY A 177 -5.46 -1.84 -10.38
N MET A 178 -5.25 -1.09 -9.29
CA MET A 178 -4.01 -0.37 -8.99
C MET A 178 -2.83 -1.34 -8.87
N ILE A 179 -3.00 -2.40 -8.05
CA ILE A 179 -1.96 -3.43 -7.84
C ILE A 179 -1.67 -4.16 -9.17
N ALA A 180 -2.71 -4.54 -9.91
CA ALA A 180 -2.57 -5.24 -11.20
C ALA A 180 -1.89 -4.38 -12.28
N TYR A 181 -2.07 -3.06 -12.23
CA TYR A 181 -1.44 -2.12 -13.17
C TYR A 181 0.07 -2.14 -13.04
N ASP A 182 0.58 -2.05 -11.82
CA ASP A 182 2.03 -2.05 -11.55
C ASP A 182 2.62 -3.46 -11.60
N GLY A 183 1.92 -4.44 -11.05
CA GLY A 183 2.40 -5.83 -10.97
C GLY A 183 2.37 -6.60 -12.29
N GLY A 184 1.68 -6.08 -13.29
CA GLY A 184 1.57 -6.76 -14.58
C GLY A 184 0.99 -8.18 -14.51
N PRO A 185 1.25 -9.03 -15.52
CA PRO A 185 0.74 -10.40 -15.54
C PRO A 185 1.22 -11.27 -14.37
N GLU A 186 2.46 -11.09 -13.92
CA GLU A 186 3.03 -11.85 -12.79
C GLU A 186 2.38 -11.47 -11.47
N GLY A 187 2.22 -10.17 -11.20
CA GLY A 187 1.52 -9.68 -10.02
C GLY A 187 0.06 -10.15 -9.99
N VAL A 188 -0.62 -10.14 -11.14
CA VAL A 188 -1.98 -10.68 -11.25
C VAL A 188 -2.01 -12.19 -10.95
N ALA A 189 -1.01 -12.96 -11.42
CA ALA A 189 -0.93 -14.38 -11.13
C ALA A 189 -0.74 -14.66 -9.63
N LEU A 190 0.08 -13.86 -8.94
CA LEU A 190 0.27 -13.93 -7.49
C LEU A 190 -1.01 -13.58 -6.74
N LEU A 191 -1.68 -12.46 -7.09
CA LEU A 191 -2.94 -12.03 -6.48
C LEU A 191 -4.06 -13.06 -6.62
N MET A 192 -4.06 -13.80 -7.73
CA MET A 192 -5.10 -14.79 -8.06
C MET A 192 -4.67 -16.22 -7.71
N HIS A 193 -3.56 -16.39 -6.96
CA HIS A 193 -3.12 -17.71 -6.54
C HIS A 193 -4.23 -18.43 -5.74
N GLY A 194 -4.48 -19.70 -6.04
CA GLY A 194 -5.53 -20.49 -5.37
C GLY A 194 -6.98 -20.13 -5.74
N ALA A 195 -7.22 -19.02 -6.46
CA ALA A 195 -8.60 -18.67 -6.85
C ALA A 195 -9.16 -19.60 -7.95
N PRO A 196 -10.48 -19.90 -7.94
CA PRO A 196 -11.11 -20.68 -8.99
C PRO A 196 -10.96 -20.06 -10.39
N PRO A 197 -10.94 -20.87 -11.48
CA PRO A 197 -10.70 -20.37 -12.83
C PRO A 197 -11.62 -19.21 -13.28
N PRO A 198 -12.93 -19.17 -13.00
CA PRO A 198 -13.76 -18.03 -13.35
C PRO A 198 -13.33 -16.72 -12.65
N VAL A 199 -12.93 -16.82 -11.38
CA VAL A 199 -12.43 -15.67 -10.58
C VAL A 199 -11.12 -15.15 -11.15
N ARG A 200 -10.18 -16.05 -11.44
CA ARG A 200 -8.86 -15.71 -12.04
C ARG A 200 -9.01 -15.00 -13.39
N TRP A 201 -10.07 -15.30 -14.14
CA TRP A 201 -10.31 -14.66 -15.42
C TRP A 201 -11.08 -13.35 -15.31
N LEU A 202 -12.12 -13.28 -14.48
CA LEU A 202 -13.07 -12.17 -14.42
C LEU A 202 -12.55 -11.03 -13.53
N VAL A 203 -12.08 -11.35 -12.34
CA VAL A 203 -11.76 -10.37 -11.29
C VAL A 203 -10.66 -9.39 -11.73
N PRO A 204 -9.54 -9.80 -12.36
CA PRO A 204 -8.54 -8.85 -12.83
C PRO A 204 -9.06 -7.91 -13.92
N ARG A 205 -9.95 -8.39 -14.80
CA ARG A 205 -10.56 -7.55 -15.84
C ARG A 205 -11.47 -6.46 -15.26
N LEU A 206 -12.25 -6.83 -14.23
CA LEU A 206 -13.07 -5.87 -13.49
C LEU A 206 -12.18 -4.84 -12.77
N GLY A 207 -11.12 -5.28 -12.13
CA GLY A 207 -10.12 -4.42 -11.49
C GLY A 207 -9.50 -3.45 -12.47
N THR A 208 -8.96 -3.94 -13.59
CA THR A 208 -8.37 -3.10 -14.64
C THR A 208 -9.37 -2.06 -15.18
N ARG A 209 -10.64 -2.46 -15.40
CA ARG A 209 -11.69 -1.54 -15.86
C ARG A 209 -12.02 -0.49 -14.81
N ALA A 210 -12.14 -0.89 -13.54
CA ALA A 210 -12.42 0.01 -12.42
C ALA A 210 -11.28 1.03 -12.25
N TYR A 211 -10.03 0.56 -12.23
CA TYR A 211 -8.87 1.44 -12.10
C TYR A 211 -8.72 2.40 -13.29
N ARG A 212 -8.87 1.94 -14.53
CA ARG A 212 -8.82 2.85 -15.70
C ARG A 212 -9.83 3.98 -15.62
N ARG A 213 -11.06 3.72 -15.16
CA ARG A 213 -12.08 4.76 -14.95
C ARG A 213 -11.68 5.71 -13.82
N HIS A 214 -11.17 5.16 -12.73
CA HIS A 214 -10.66 5.92 -11.59
C HIS A 214 -9.48 6.81 -12.01
N ALA A 215 -8.49 6.27 -12.71
CA ALA A 215 -7.32 6.99 -13.20
C ALA A 215 -7.70 8.13 -14.16
N LEU A 216 -8.63 7.89 -15.09
CA LEU A 216 -9.16 8.97 -15.94
C LEU A 216 -9.79 10.11 -15.14
N ARG A 217 -10.52 9.79 -14.07
CA ARG A 217 -11.13 10.80 -13.18
C ARG A 217 -10.08 11.57 -12.37
N VAL A 218 -9.07 10.85 -11.85
CA VAL A 218 -8.05 11.42 -10.96
C VAL A 218 -6.93 12.09 -11.72
N TYR A 219 -6.37 11.44 -12.73
CA TYR A 219 -5.16 11.88 -13.44
C TYR A 219 -5.43 12.46 -14.83
N GLY A 220 -6.67 12.33 -15.35
CA GLY A 220 -6.98 12.69 -16.74
C GLY A 220 -6.44 11.71 -17.78
N THR A 221 -5.77 10.62 -17.33
CA THR A 221 -5.26 9.55 -18.20
C THR A 221 -5.61 8.19 -17.62
N ALA A 222 -5.70 7.17 -18.49
CA ALA A 222 -5.92 5.79 -18.04
C ALA A 222 -4.62 5.06 -17.65
N THR A 223 -3.48 5.71 -17.85
CA THR A 223 -2.12 5.18 -17.63
C THR A 223 -1.25 6.27 -16.98
N PRO A 224 -1.50 6.59 -15.69
CA PRO A 224 -0.77 7.61 -14.95
C PRO A 224 0.68 7.21 -14.63
#